data_eb2dcb1e09c781d2862f94ef2361d38e
#
_entry.id   eb2dcb1e09c781d2862f94ef2361d38e
#
_cell.length_a   1.000
_cell.length_b   1.000
_cell.length_c   1.000
_cell.angle_alpha   90.00
_cell.angle_beta   90.00
_cell.angle_gamma   90.00
#
_symmetry.space_group_name_H-M   'P 1'
#
loop_
_entity.id
_entity.type
_entity.pdbx_description
1 polymer ?
#
loop_
_entity_poly.entity_id
_entity_poly.type
_entity_poly.pdbx_seq_one_letter_code
_entity_poly.pdbx_strand_id
1 'polypeptide(L)'
;MFKKLWNFYKIPLLISLTLAIVLISIKVEKQVLGITLIVLGSLIGTFFLDLDYFIWAFFLEPASDFSKTLAGYTRHADFMNIVNHIYYHKNDLREKTLNSVFFQIVLAGMSVIVVSSTHFNLIKAFVLSIFANSIYRMFECYFEGRADEWFWALKNKPKRSGVILYGAVLIVVLIFSVKLF
;
A
#
# COMPACT_ATOMS: atom_id res chain seq x y z
N MET A 1 -19.89 10.66 -8.33
CA MET A 1 -18.44 10.68 -8.47
C MET A 1 -17.74 10.39 -7.14
N PHE A 2 -17.91 11.14 -6.07
CA PHE A 2 -17.41 10.88 -4.72
C PHE A 2 -17.68 9.46 -4.20
N LYS A 3 -18.85 8.90 -4.48
CA LYS A 3 -19.23 7.54 -4.06
C LYS A 3 -18.32 6.45 -4.63
N LYS A 4 -17.79 6.62 -5.86
CA LYS A 4 -16.86 5.65 -6.48
C LYS A 4 -15.46 5.73 -5.85
N LEU A 5 -14.94 6.94 -5.64
CA LEU A 5 -13.67 7.18 -4.93
C LEU A 5 -13.72 6.63 -3.51
N TRP A 6 -14.81 6.92 -2.81
CA TRP A 6 -15.04 6.37 -1.47
C TRP A 6 -15.02 4.85 -1.47
N ASN A 7 -15.70 4.23 -2.43
CA ASN A 7 -15.73 2.77 -2.54
C ASN A 7 -14.36 2.16 -2.82
N PHE A 8 -13.47 2.88 -3.51
CA PHE A 8 -12.12 2.41 -3.80
C PHE A 8 -11.19 2.48 -2.59
N TYR A 9 -11.23 3.60 -1.85
CA TYR A 9 -10.33 3.85 -0.74
C TYR A 9 -10.89 3.51 0.64
N LYS A 10 -12.18 3.21 0.77
CA LYS A 10 -12.81 2.95 2.08
C LYS A 10 -12.10 1.89 2.92
N ILE A 11 -11.69 0.77 2.31
CA ILE A 11 -11.03 -0.32 3.03
C ILE A 11 -9.57 0.04 3.34
N PRO A 12 -8.73 0.50 2.39
CA PRO A 12 -7.39 0.97 2.69
C PRO A 12 -7.35 2.06 3.77
N LEU A 13 -8.25 3.04 3.71
CA LEU A 13 -8.36 4.09 4.73
C LEU A 13 -8.79 3.53 6.09
N LEU A 14 -9.72 2.59 6.12
CA LEU A 14 -10.16 1.93 7.35
C LEU A 14 -9.01 1.14 8.00
N ILE A 15 -8.21 0.42 7.21
CA ILE A 15 -7.01 -0.29 7.69
C ILE A 15 -6.03 0.70 8.32
N SER A 16 -5.72 1.80 7.62
CA SER A 16 -4.76 2.80 8.12
C SER A 16 -5.27 3.52 9.37
N LEU A 17 -6.57 3.81 9.45
CA LEU A 17 -7.17 4.41 10.63
C LEU A 17 -7.16 3.45 11.82
N THR A 18 -7.53 2.19 11.60
CA THR A 18 -7.48 1.15 12.64
C THR A 18 -6.04 0.96 13.13
N LEU A 19 -5.07 0.91 12.21
CA LEU A 19 -3.66 0.83 12.57
C LEU A 19 -3.23 2.03 13.41
N ALA A 20 -3.59 3.25 13.02
CA ALA A 20 -3.26 4.46 13.78
C ALA A 20 -3.83 4.39 15.22
N ILE A 21 -5.09 3.96 15.39
CA ILE A 21 -5.70 3.79 16.71
C ILE A 21 -4.93 2.75 17.54
N VAL A 22 -4.57 1.63 16.95
CA VAL A 22 -3.79 0.56 17.61
C VAL A 22 -2.42 1.08 18.05
N LEU A 23 -1.70 1.81 17.17
CA LEU A 23 -0.39 2.37 17.50
C LEU A 23 -0.44 3.40 18.62
N ILE A 24 -1.44 4.28 18.61
CA ILE A 24 -1.68 5.26 19.68
C ILE A 24 -1.97 4.55 21.01
N SER A 25 -2.76 3.47 20.97
CA SER A 25 -3.15 2.71 22.15
C SER A 25 -1.97 1.93 22.75
N ILE A 26 -1.13 1.29 21.91
CA ILE A 26 0.03 0.51 22.38
C ILE A 26 1.07 1.44 23.01
N LYS A 27 1.36 2.58 22.36
CA LYS A 27 2.33 3.54 22.87
C LYS A 27 1.82 4.35 24.05
N VAL A 28 0.49 4.31 24.33
CA VAL A 28 -0.16 5.18 25.33
C VAL A 28 0.18 6.66 25.06
N GLU A 29 0.23 7.03 23.77
CA GLU A 29 0.63 8.38 23.33
C GLU A 29 -0.40 9.41 23.78
N LYS A 30 0.02 10.39 24.58
CA LYS A 30 -0.83 11.46 25.10
C LYS A 30 -0.53 12.83 24.49
N GLN A 31 0.63 12.96 23.83
CA GLN A 31 1.00 14.23 23.21
C GLN A 31 0.24 14.42 21.90
N VAL A 32 -0.44 15.55 21.77
CA VAL A 32 -1.22 15.88 20.56
C VAL A 32 -0.34 15.79 19.29
N LEU A 33 0.89 16.28 19.35
CA LEU A 33 1.84 16.20 18.25
C LEU A 33 2.12 14.74 17.86
N GLY A 34 2.40 13.87 18.84
CA GLY A 34 2.65 12.45 18.61
C GLY A 34 1.48 11.75 17.93
N ILE A 35 0.25 11.98 18.43
CA ILE A 35 -0.99 11.46 17.84
C ILE A 35 -1.14 11.95 16.41
N THR A 36 -0.96 13.24 16.16
CA THR A 36 -1.08 13.83 14.81
C THR A 36 -0.09 13.20 13.84
N LEU A 37 1.17 13.01 14.25
CA LEU A 37 2.21 12.39 13.41
C LEU A 37 1.89 10.94 13.08
N ILE A 38 1.35 10.16 14.02
CA ILE A 38 0.92 8.77 13.78
C ILE A 38 -0.22 8.74 12.76
N VAL A 39 -1.24 9.57 12.95
CA VAL A 39 -2.40 9.63 12.03
C VAL A 39 -1.96 10.07 10.63
N LEU A 40 -1.17 11.14 10.52
CA LEU A 40 -0.66 11.62 9.22
C LEU A 40 0.20 10.57 8.53
N GLY A 41 1.13 9.94 9.24
CA GLY A 41 1.97 8.88 8.68
C GLY A 41 1.14 7.72 8.14
N SER A 42 0.16 7.26 8.92
CA SER A 42 -0.75 6.18 8.50
C SER A 42 -1.59 6.56 7.28
N LEU A 43 -2.12 7.78 7.21
CA LEU A 43 -2.91 8.24 6.07
C LEU A 43 -2.07 8.39 4.80
N ILE A 44 -0.87 8.96 4.89
CA ILE A 44 0.04 9.09 3.73
C ILE A 44 0.43 7.70 3.22
N GLY A 45 0.69 6.75 4.12
CA GLY A 45 1.03 5.37 3.77
C GLY A 45 -0.08 4.65 2.99
N THR A 46 -1.35 5.03 3.18
CA THR A 46 -2.48 4.47 2.41
C THR A 46 -2.31 4.66 0.90
N PHE A 47 -1.86 5.84 0.48
CA PHE A 47 -1.77 6.21 -0.92
C PHE A 47 -0.43 5.86 -1.57
N PHE A 48 0.56 5.46 -0.79
CA PHE A 48 1.92 5.21 -1.29
C PHE A 48 1.97 4.13 -2.37
N LEU A 49 1.19 3.07 -2.24
CA LEU A 49 1.15 1.99 -3.22
C LEU A 49 0.56 2.42 -4.57
N ASP A 50 -0.18 3.52 -4.61
CA ASP A 50 -0.73 4.07 -5.86
C ASP A 50 0.32 4.82 -6.68
N LEU A 51 1.49 5.11 -6.10
CA LEU A 51 2.64 5.62 -6.87
C LEU A 51 3.08 4.67 -7.97
N ASP A 52 2.71 3.39 -7.87
CA ASP A 52 2.98 2.38 -8.90
C ASP A 52 2.43 2.78 -10.28
N TYR A 53 1.26 3.40 -10.31
CA TYR A 53 0.67 3.91 -11.57
C TYR A 53 1.49 5.04 -12.19
N PHE A 54 2.12 5.88 -11.34
CA PHE A 54 3.01 6.94 -11.79
C PHE A 54 4.36 6.38 -12.23
N ILE A 55 4.91 5.39 -11.51
CA ILE A 55 6.13 4.68 -11.91
C ILE A 55 5.91 4.04 -13.28
N TRP A 56 4.78 3.36 -13.48
CA TRP A 56 4.41 2.78 -14.76
C TRP A 56 4.35 3.83 -15.87
N ALA A 57 3.60 4.90 -15.63
CA ALA A 57 3.33 5.90 -16.65
C ALA A 57 4.56 6.73 -17.06
N PHE A 58 5.47 7.01 -16.14
CA PHE A 58 6.61 7.88 -16.41
C PHE A 58 7.91 7.14 -16.69
N PHE A 59 8.06 5.89 -16.22
CA PHE A 59 9.32 5.16 -16.28
C PHE A 59 9.24 3.85 -17.04
N LEU A 60 8.18 3.05 -16.89
CA LEU A 60 8.11 1.72 -17.49
C LEU A 60 7.52 1.75 -18.90
N GLU A 61 6.35 2.32 -19.08
CA GLU A 61 5.68 2.39 -20.38
C GLU A 61 5.14 3.80 -20.70
N PRO A 62 5.99 4.81 -20.91
CA PRO A 62 5.54 6.18 -21.15
C PRO A 62 4.79 6.35 -22.49
N ALA A 63 4.97 5.41 -23.43
CA ALA A 63 4.33 5.45 -24.74
C ALA A 63 2.89 4.90 -24.75
N SER A 64 2.44 4.19 -23.70
CA SER A 64 1.10 3.63 -23.63
C SER A 64 0.02 4.71 -23.56
N ASP A 65 -1.20 4.39 -24.02
CA ASP A 65 -2.34 5.33 -23.96
C ASP A 65 -2.73 5.69 -22.52
N PHE A 66 -2.61 4.72 -21.59
CA PHE A 66 -2.76 4.96 -20.16
C PHE A 66 -1.80 6.05 -19.68
N SER A 67 -0.52 5.91 -20.01
CA SER A 67 0.55 6.81 -19.56
C SER A 67 0.41 8.21 -20.13
N LYS A 68 0.10 8.35 -21.41
CA LYS A 68 -0.15 9.64 -22.06
C LYS A 68 -1.32 10.38 -21.41
N THR A 69 -2.41 9.67 -21.14
CA THR A 69 -3.60 10.24 -20.50
C THR A 69 -3.29 10.68 -19.07
N LEU A 70 -2.61 9.81 -18.28
CA LEU A 70 -2.21 10.12 -16.91
C LEU A 70 -1.26 11.32 -16.86
N ALA A 71 -0.28 11.38 -17.75
CA ALA A 71 0.65 12.51 -17.87
C ALA A 71 -0.08 13.82 -18.23
N GLY A 72 -1.09 13.75 -19.09
CA GLY A 72 -1.96 14.88 -19.42
C GLY A 72 -2.66 15.45 -18.18
N TYR A 73 -3.34 14.59 -17.42
CA TYR A 73 -4.00 15.01 -16.18
C TYR A 73 -3.01 15.54 -15.12
N THR A 74 -1.84 14.94 -15.03
CA THR A 74 -0.79 15.39 -14.08
C THR A 74 -0.29 16.78 -14.43
N ARG A 75 -0.07 17.10 -15.72
CA ARG A 75 0.35 18.45 -16.17
C ARG A 75 -0.65 19.54 -15.84
N HIS A 76 -1.94 19.21 -15.85
CA HIS A 76 -3.02 20.13 -15.54
C HIS A 76 -3.42 20.12 -14.06
N ALA A 77 -2.71 19.37 -13.20
CA ALA A 77 -3.04 19.16 -11.79
C ALA A 77 -4.50 18.71 -11.55
N ASP A 78 -5.05 17.94 -12.48
CA ASP A 78 -6.42 17.43 -12.41
C ASP A 78 -6.47 16.14 -11.59
N PHE A 79 -6.32 16.29 -10.27
CA PHE A 79 -6.28 15.18 -9.33
C PHE A 79 -7.52 14.27 -9.41
N MET A 80 -8.67 14.83 -9.73
CA MET A 80 -9.91 14.05 -9.79
C MET A 80 -9.90 13.07 -10.97
N ASN A 81 -9.48 13.53 -12.14
CA ASN A 81 -9.37 12.68 -13.31
C ASN A 81 -8.18 11.71 -13.22
N ILE A 82 -7.10 12.07 -12.53
CA ILE A 82 -6.01 11.14 -12.20
C ILE A 82 -6.57 9.93 -11.46
N VAL A 83 -7.28 10.15 -10.34
CA VAL A 83 -7.78 9.05 -9.52
C VAL A 83 -8.86 8.24 -10.24
N ASN A 84 -9.71 8.89 -11.02
CA ASN A 84 -10.69 8.17 -11.85
C ASN A 84 -10.00 7.30 -12.90
N HIS A 85 -8.99 7.82 -13.58
CA HIS A 85 -8.24 7.09 -14.60
C HIS A 85 -7.56 5.85 -14.00
N ILE A 86 -6.90 6.01 -12.85
CA ILE A 86 -6.33 4.90 -12.09
C ILE A 86 -7.41 3.88 -11.71
N TYR A 87 -8.56 4.33 -11.21
CA TYR A 87 -9.65 3.44 -10.82
C TYR A 87 -10.16 2.57 -11.97
N TYR A 88 -10.34 3.15 -13.17
CA TYR A 88 -10.84 2.41 -14.33
C TYR A 88 -9.82 1.45 -14.91
N HIS A 89 -8.53 1.77 -14.81
CA HIS A 89 -7.43 0.99 -15.39
C HIS A 89 -6.60 0.20 -14.37
N LYS A 90 -7.08 0.10 -13.11
CA LYS A 90 -6.33 -0.58 -12.03
C LYS A 90 -5.98 -2.03 -12.35
N ASN A 91 -6.79 -2.69 -13.19
CA ASN A 91 -6.65 -4.09 -13.56
C ASN A 91 -5.92 -4.31 -14.89
N ASP A 92 -5.63 -3.24 -15.65
CA ASP A 92 -4.96 -3.34 -16.95
C ASP A 92 -3.45 -3.51 -16.80
N LEU A 93 -2.90 -2.99 -15.70
CA LEU A 93 -1.47 -3.05 -15.39
C LEU A 93 -1.14 -4.34 -14.63
N ARG A 94 -0.43 -5.26 -15.28
CA ARG A 94 -0.12 -6.59 -14.70
C ARG A 94 1.19 -6.63 -13.92
N GLU A 95 2.22 -5.90 -14.37
CA GLU A 95 3.58 -5.95 -13.81
C GLU A 95 3.86 -4.72 -12.94
N LYS A 96 3.23 -4.68 -11.77
CA LYS A 96 3.37 -3.56 -10.83
C LYS A 96 4.60 -3.73 -9.96
N THR A 97 5.35 -2.66 -9.73
CA THR A 97 6.59 -2.69 -8.95
C THR A 97 6.31 -2.71 -7.44
N LEU A 98 5.52 -1.73 -6.96
CA LEU A 98 5.22 -1.57 -5.54
C LEU A 98 4.12 -2.56 -5.07
N ASN A 99 3.27 -3.02 -5.98
CA ASN A 99 2.27 -4.04 -5.72
C ASN A 99 2.78 -5.42 -6.18
N SER A 100 3.91 -5.86 -5.60
CA SER A 100 4.57 -7.12 -5.92
C SER A 100 5.12 -7.82 -4.69
N VAL A 101 5.34 -9.13 -4.81
CA VAL A 101 5.91 -9.97 -3.76
C VAL A 101 7.29 -9.47 -3.30
N PHE A 102 8.15 -9.02 -4.22
CA PHE A 102 9.49 -8.55 -3.87
C PHE A 102 9.45 -7.27 -3.04
N PHE A 103 8.68 -6.29 -3.48
CA PHE A 103 8.52 -5.06 -2.71
C PHE A 103 7.90 -5.34 -1.33
N GLN A 104 6.97 -6.28 -1.26
CA GLN A 104 6.33 -6.67 0.00
C GLN A 104 7.30 -7.33 0.98
N ILE A 105 8.24 -8.16 0.50
CA ILE A 105 9.31 -8.74 1.34
C ILE A 105 10.23 -7.64 1.86
N VAL A 106 10.61 -6.69 1.00
CA VAL A 106 11.41 -5.52 1.41
C VAL A 106 10.66 -4.71 2.48
N LEU A 107 9.37 -4.45 2.29
CA LEU A 107 8.54 -3.75 3.28
C LEU A 107 8.47 -4.49 4.61
N ALA A 108 8.37 -5.81 4.59
CA ALA A 108 8.36 -6.62 5.80
C ALA A 108 9.65 -6.45 6.60
N GLY A 109 10.81 -6.51 5.93
CA GLY A 109 12.11 -6.24 6.56
C GLY A 109 12.24 -4.79 7.04
N MET A 110 11.88 -3.82 6.19
CA MET A 110 11.90 -2.40 6.52
C MET A 110 10.99 -2.06 7.71
N SER A 111 9.82 -2.70 7.82
CA SER A 111 8.91 -2.45 8.94
C SER A 111 9.55 -2.78 10.29
N VAL A 112 10.27 -3.89 10.40
CA VAL A 112 10.98 -4.28 11.62
C VAL A 112 12.14 -3.32 11.91
N ILE A 113 12.98 -3.02 10.90
CA ILE A 113 14.15 -2.15 11.06
C ILE A 113 13.73 -0.73 11.45
N VAL A 114 12.80 -0.12 10.72
CA VAL A 114 12.36 1.26 10.96
C VAL A 114 11.70 1.40 12.32
N VAL A 115 10.86 0.44 12.71
CA VAL A 115 10.19 0.51 14.00
C VAL A 115 11.17 0.38 15.16
N SER A 116 12.20 -0.44 15.02
CA SER A 116 13.22 -0.62 16.09
C SER A 116 14.28 0.48 16.13
N SER A 117 14.60 1.13 15.01
CA SER A 117 15.74 2.04 14.89
C SER A 117 15.40 3.53 14.94
N THR A 118 14.19 3.93 14.49
CA THR A 118 13.82 5.35 14.43
C THR A 118 13.00 5.81 15.63
N HIS A 119 13.14 7.09 15.99
CA HIS A 119 12.32 7.74 17.03
C HIS A 119 11.12 8.53 16.44
N PHE A 120 11.05 8.67 15.12
CA PHE A 120 10.00 9.46 14.46
C PHE A 120 8.72 8.66 14.26
N ASN A 121 7.70 8.97 15.04
CA ASN A 121 6.39 8.31 14.97
C ASN A 121 5.75 8.34 13.58
N LEU A 122 5.91 9.45 12.84
CA LEU A 122 5.39 9.59 11.48
C LEU A 122 5.97 8.53 10.55
N ILE A 123 7.31 8.34 10.56
CA ILE A 123 7.99 7.39 9.68
C ILE A 123 7.61 5.95 10.04
N LYS A 124 7.54 5.62 11.32
CA LYS A 124 7.10 4.31 11.79
C LYS A 124 5.68 4.01 11.32
N ALA A 125 4.74 4.92 11.58
CA ALA A 125 3.34 4.76 11.21
C ALA A 125 3.16 4.70 9.69
N PHE A 126 3.92 5.49 8.92
CA PHE A 126 3.94 5.47 7.46
C PHE A 126 4.35 4.09 6.90
N VAL A 127 5.49 3.55 7.35
CA VAL A 127 5.98 2.25 6.86
C VAL A 127 5.03 1.12 7.25
N LEU A 128 4.52 1.10 8.49
CA LEU A 128 3.55 0.11 8.94
C LEU A 128 2.24 0.18 8.15
N SER A 129 1.79 1.39 7.81
CA SER A 129 0.57 1.57 7.02
C SER A 129 0.75 1.08 5.58
N ILE A 130 1.89 1.37 4.94
CA ILE A 130 2.19 0.81 3.61
C ILE A 130 2.18 -0.72 3.67
N PHE A 131 2.83 -1.30 4.69
CA PHE A 131 2.92 -2.75 4.83
C PHE A 131 1.55 -3.39 5.06
N ALA A 132 0.72 -2.83 5.95
CA ALA A 132 -0.64 -3.33 6.19
C ALA A 132 -1.52 -3.25 4.92
N ASN A 133 -1.46 -2.13 4.20
CA ASN A 133 -2.20 -1.95 2.94
C ASN A 133 -1.66 -2.87 1.83
N SER A 134 -0.36 -3.15 1.80
CA SER A 134 0.22 -4.12 0.86
C SER A 134 -0.31 -5.54 1.10
N ILE A 135 -0.43 -5.97 2.37
CA ILE A 135 -1.03 -7.26 2.73
C ILE A 135 -2.49 -7.31 2.26
N TYR A 136 -3.26 -6.24 2.51
CA TYR A 136 -4.65 -6.17 2.06
C TYR A 136 -4.76 -6.31 0.53
N ARG A 137 -3.97 -5.55 -0.25
CA ARG A 137 -3.99 -5.59 -1.72
C ARG A 137 -3.57 -6.95 -2.27
N MET A 138 -2.64 -7.63 -1.63
CA MET A 138 -2.29 -9.00 -2.00
C MET A 138 -3.48 -9.93 -1.85
N PHE A 139 -4.22 -9.86 -0.72
CA PHE A 139 -5.42 -10.66 -0.53
C PHE A 139 -6.55 -10.24 -1.47
N GLU A 140 -6.71 -8.95 -1.77
CA GLU A 140 -7.66 -8.47 -2.78
C GLU A 140 -7.37 -9.14 -4.13
N CYS A 141 -6.13 -9.09 -4.62
CA CYS A 141 -5.71 -9.78 -5.84
C CYS A 141 -5.97 -11.30 -5.78
N TYR A 142 -5.70 -11.92 -4.64
CA TYR A 142 -5.95 -13.34 -4.45
C TYR A 142 -7.44 -13.70 -4.56
N PHE A 143 -8.33 -12.98 -3.88
CA PHE A 143 -9.77 -13.22 -3.91
C PHE A 143 -10.42 -12.89 -5.26
N GLU A 144 -9.85 -11.93 -6.01
CA GLU A 144 -10.25 -11.61 -7.37
C GLU A 144 -9.70 -12.62 -8.42
N GLY A 145 -8.97 -13.63 -7.99
CA GLY A 145 -8.38 -14.66 -8.88
C GLY A 145 -7.18 -14.17 -9.69
N ARG A 146 -6.60 -13.01 -9.33
CA ARG A 146 -5.48 -12.34 -9.99
C ARG A 146 -4.15 -12.46 -9.22
N ALA A 147 -4.01 -13.49 -8.39
CA ALA A 147 -2.78 -13.69 -7.60
C ALA A 147 -1.51 -13.71 -8.46
N ASP A 148 -1.62 -14.16 -9.71
CA ASP A 148 -0.52 -14.19 -10.67
C ASP A 148 0.10 -12.81 -10.96
N GLU A 149 -0.69 -11.75 -10.85
CA GLU A 149 -0.22 -10.37 -11.02
C GLU A 149 0.64 -9.91 -9.84
N TRP A 150 0.36 -10.40 -8.63
CA TRP A 150 1.17 -10.11 -7.44
C TRP A 150 2.52 -10.83 -7.46
N PHE A 151 2.52 -12.06 -7.99
CA PHE A 151 3.70 -12.93 -8.08
C PHE A 151 4.32 -12.94 -9.48
N TRP A 152 4.10 -11.87 -10.29
CA TRP A 152 4.50 -11.81 -11.68
C TRP A 152 5.99 -12.08 -11.90
N ALA A 153 6.84 -11.61 -11.01
CA ALA A 153 8.28 -11.75 -11.12
C ALA A 153 8.83 -13.12 -10.67
N LEU A 154 7.98 -14.01 -10.14
CA LEU A 154 8.38 -15.38 -9.79
C LEU A 154 8.19 -16.31 -10.99
N LYS A 155 9.26 -17.07 -11.33
CA LYS A 155 9.21 -18.08 -12.38
C LYS A 155 8.16 -19.18 -12.07
N ASN A 156 8.11 -19.61 -10.80
CA ASN A 156 7.15 -20.60 -10.31
C ASN A 156 6.15 -19.90 -9.39
N LYS A 157 4.92 -19.74 -9.87
CA LYS A 157 3.86 -19.08 -9.10
C LYS A 157 3.38 -20.00 -7.97
N PRO A 158 3.15 -19.46 -6.75
CA PRO A 158 2.71 -20.27 -5.63
C PRO A 158 1.29 -20.79 -5.85
N LYS A 159 1.03 -22.03 -5.38
CA LYS A 159 -0.33 -22.58 -5.30
C LYS A 159 -1.15 -21.79 -4.26
N ARG A 160 -2.48 -21.94 -4.29
CA ARG A 160 -3.40 -21.25 -3.35
C ARG A 160 -2.99 -21.38 -1.89
N SER A 161 -2.60 -22.57 -1.45
CA SER A 161 -2.09 -22.80 -0.09
C SER A 161 -0.81 -22.02 0.21
N GLY A 162 0.09 -21.88 -0.77
CA GLY A 162 1.32 -21.11 -0.64
C GLY A 162 1.05 -19.61 -0.46
N VAL A 163 0.08 -19.05 -1.18
CA VAL A 163 -0.32 -17.64 -1.03
C VAL A 163 -0.89 -17.38 0.38
N ILE A 164 -1.74 -18.27 0.88
CA ILE A 164 -2.32 -18.17 2.22
C ILE A 164 -1.23 -18.25 3.29
N LEU A 165 -0.31 -19.22 3.17
CA LEU A 165 0.81 -19.36 4.11
C LEU A 165 1.71 -18.13 4.10
N TYR A 166 2.04 -17.61 2.92
CA TYR A 166 2.81 -16.38 2.75
C TYR A 166 2.11 -15.19 3.44
N GLY A 167 0.81 -15.02 3.19
CA GLY A 167 0.01 -13.97 3.83
C GLY A 167 -0.02 -14.11 5.36
N ALA A 168 -0.14 -15.32 5.89
CA ALA A 168 -0.10 -15.58 7.32
C ALA A 168 1.26 -15.15 7.94
N VAL A 169 2.37 -15.47 7.28
CA VAL A 169 3.71 -15.03 7.71
C VAL A 169 3.80 -13.50 7.74
N LEU A 170 3.31 -12.83 6.72
CA LEU A 170 3.32 -11.35 6.68
C LEU A 170 2.48 -10.73 7.80
N ILE A 171 1.33 -11.31 8.11
CA ILE A 171 0.49 -10.86 9.23
C ILE A 171 1.24 -11.02 10.57
N VAL A 172 1.95 -12.14 10.76
CA VAL A 172 2.78 -12.35 11.96
C VAL A 172 3.88 -11.28 12.05
N VAL A 173 4.57 -10.97 10.95
CA VAL A 173 5.59 -9.91 10.90
C VAL A 173 4.97 -8.55 11.21
N LEU A 174 3.79 -8.24 10.67
CA LEU A 174 3.09 -7.00 10.96
C LEU A 174 2.74 -6.88 12.45
N ILE A 175 2.17 -7.92 13.04
CA ILE A 175 1.84 -7.94 14.48
C ILE A 175 3.10 -7.76 15.34
N PHE A 176 4.20 -8.42 14.96
CA PHE A 176 5.48 -8.27 15.62
C PHE A 176 6.01 -6.83 15.53
N SER A 177 5.99 -6.24 14.32
CA SER A 177 6.42 -4.85 14.11
C SER A 177 5.55 -3.86 14.90
N VAL A 178 4.24 -4.07 14.95
CA VAL A 178 3.30 -3.24 15.74
C VAL A 178 3.60 -3.34 17.24
N LYS A 179 4.01 -4.50 17.74
CA LYS A 179 4.40 -4.65 19.17
C LYS A 179 5.73 -3.97 19.50
N LEU A 180 6.61 -3.79 18.52
CA LEU A 180 7.89 -3.07 18.68
C LEU A 180 7.74 -1.55 18.63
N PHE A 181 6.58 -1.02 18.20
CA PHE A 181 6.32 0.41 18.02
C PHE A 181 6.40 1.16 19.34
#